data_d74c91e1a20760e0c7038f01fe291033
#
_entry.id   d74c91e1a20760e0c7038f01fe291033
#
_cell.length_a   1.000
_cell.length_b   1.000
_cell.length_c   1.000
_cell.angle_alpha   90.00
_cell.angle_beta   90.00
_cell.angle_gamma   90.00
#
_symmetry.space_group_name_H-M   'P 1'
#
loop_
_entity.id
_entity.type
_entity.pdbx_description
1 polymer ?
#
loop_
_entity_poly.entity_id
_entity_poly.type
_entity_poly.pdbx_seq_one_letter_code
_entity_poly.pdbx_strand_id
1 'polypeptide(L)'
;MATFLLDTSVIIDVLNGKRNRGRLLGDFAQQGHLLACCCINVTEVYAGMRTPEEIRTFDLLKSLQFYPVTWPIARLAGLLKRDHARKGVSLATTDVTIAAVAIHHQLTLLTDNLKHYPMKELTVYPLPKN
;
A
#
# COMPACT_ATOMS: atom_id res chain seq x y z
N MET A 1 -12.51 -5.01 -13.54
CA MET A 1 -11.10 -5.16 -13.17
C MET A 1 -10.64 -3.94 -12.38
N ALA A 2 -9.93 -4.15 -11.31
CA ALA A 2 -9.37 -3.07 -10.50
C ALA A 2 -7.87 -3.26 -10.34
N THR A 3 -7.16 -2.20 -10.00
CA THR A 3 -5.77 -2.27 -9.57
C THR A 3 -5.72 -1.96 -8.08
N PHE A 4 -5.24 -2.91 -7.30
CA PHE A 4 -5.12 -2.78 -5.85
C PHE A 4 -3.69 -2.39 -5.49
N LEU A 5 -3.54 -1.23 -4.85
CA LEU A 5 -2.28 -0.85 -4.23
C LEU A 5 -2.25 -1.46 -2.83
N LEU A 6 -1.21 -2.24 -2.54
CA LEU A 6 -1.12 -2.95 -1.27
C LEU A 6 -0.47 -2.06 -0.20
N ASP A 7 -1.11 -1.96 0.96
CA ASP A 7 -0.45 -1.36 2.11
C ASP A 7 0.71 -2.25 2.54
N THR A 8 1.74 -1.67 3.12
CA THR A 8 2.95 -2.40 3.51
C THR A 8 2.66 -3.57 4.42
N SER A 9 1.73 -3.41 5.36
CA SER A 9 1.34 -4.48 6.28
C SER A 9 0.79 -5.71 5.56
N VAL A 10 0.06 -5.50 4.46
CA VAL A 10 -0.48 -6.60 3.65
C VAL A 10 0.65 -7.38 2.98
N ILE A 11 1.64 -6.67 2.43
CA ILE A 11 2.80 -7.32 1.79
C ILE A 11 3.58 -8.13 2.82
N ILE A 12 3.81 -7.56 4.00
CA ILE A 12 4.53 -8.24 5.08
C ILE A 12 3.76 -9.49 5.53
N ASP A 13 2.44 -9.41 5.64
CA ASP A 13 1.61 -10.58 5.98
C ASP A 13 1.75 -11.71 4.95
N VAL A 14 1.79 -11.37 3.66
CA VAL A 14 1.99 -12.36 2.59
C VAL A 14 3.34 -13.03 2.78
N LEU A 15 4.40 -12.26 3.00
CA LEU A 15 5.75 -12.80 3.19
C LEU A 15 5.84 -13.70 4.42
N ASN A 16 5.08 -13.40 5.47
CA ASN A 16 5.08 -14.14 6.72
C ASN A 16 4.01 -15.25 6.76
N GLY A 17 3.25 -15.45 5.70
CA GLY A 17 2.21 -16.45 5.63
C GLY A 17 1.07 -16.22 6.62
N LYS A 18 0.74 -14.96 6.90
CA LYS A 18 -0.26 -14.60 7.92
C LYS A 18 -1.58 -14.18 7.30
N ARG A 19 -2.66 -14.42 8.05
CA ARG A 19 -4.02 -13.92 7.79
C ARG A 19 -4.58 -14.32 6.42
N ASN A 20 -4.04 -15.38 5.80
CA ASN A 20 -4.47 -15.85 4.47
C ASN A 20 -4.35 -14.76 3.39
N ARG A 21 -3.47 -13.78 3.58
CA ARG A 21 -3.31 -12.68 2.62
C ARG A 21 -2.82 -13.18 1.26
N GLY A 22 -1.89 -14.15 1.25
CA GLY A 22 -1.41 -14.72 -0.01
C GLY A 22 -2.52 -15.35 -0.82
N ARG A 23 -3.43 -16.07 -0.17
CA ARG A 23 -4.58 -16.68 -0.84
C ARG A 23 -5.53 -15.60 -1.38
N LEU A 24 -5.78 -14.57 -0.59
CA LEU A 24 -6.64 -13.46 -1.00
C LEU A 24 -6.10 -12.78 -2.26
N LEU A 25 -4.79 -12.48 -2.26
CA LEU A 25 -4.16 -11.83 -3.42
C LEU A 25 -4.19 -12.74 -4.65
N GLY A 26 -3.98 -14.04 -4.45
CA GLY A 26 -4.09 -15.02 -5.53
C GLY A 26 -5.49 -15.06 -6.13
N ASP A 27 -6.52 -15.00 -5.29
CA ASP A 27 -7.91 -14.96 -5.75
C ASP A 27 -8.19 -13.69 -6.56
N PHE A 28 -7.71 -12.53 -6.11
CA PHE A 28 -7.85 -11.30 -6.86
C PHE A 28 -7.18 -11.38 -8.22
N ALA A 29 -5.96 -11.93 -8.27
CA ALA A 29 -5.23 -12.09 -9.53
C ALA A 29 -5.98 -13.00 -10.50
N GLN A 30 -6.56 -14.10 -10.01
CA GLN A 30 -7.36 -15.00 -10.84
C GLN A 30 -8.62 -14.32 -11.38
N GLN A 31 -9.16 -13.37 -10.64
CA GLN A 31 -10.33 -12.59 -11.07
C GLN A 31 -9.97 -11.50 -12.08
N GLY A 32 -8.72 -11.36 -12.45
CA GLY A 32 -8.24 -10.38 -13.42
C GLY A 32 -7.88 -9.04 -12.83
N HIS A 33 -7.78 -8.92 -11.50
CA HIS A 33 -7.32 -7.69 -10.86
C HIS A 33 -5.80 -7.61 -10.89
N LEU A 34 -5.28 -6.39 -10.92
CA LEU A 34 -3.84 -6.13 -10.83
C LEU A 34 -3.46 -5.79 -9.40
N LEU A 35 -2.29 -6.25 -8.98
CA LEU A 35 -1.74 -5.97 -7.66
C LEU A 35 -0.52 -5.08 -7.82
N ALA A 36 -0.41 -4.05 -6.97
CA ALA A 36 0.58 -3.00 -7.15
C ALA A 36 1.27 -2.63 -5.83
N CYS A 37 2.45 -2.07 -5.95
CA CYS A 37 3.18 -1.45 -4.84
C CYS A 37 3.79 -0.13 -5.31
N CYS A 38 4.25 0.68 -4.36
CA CYS A 38 5.00 1.90 -4.66
C CYS A 38 6.35 1.86 -3.95
N CYS A 39 7.20 2.85 -4.19
CA CYS A 39 8.54 2.87 -3.59
C CYS A 39 8.52 2.91 -2.06
N ILE A 40 7.49 3.48 -1.43
CA ILE A 40 7.37 3.45 0.03
C ILE A 40 7.25 2.01 0.54
N ASN A 41 6.40 1.21 -0.11
CA ASN A 41 6.26 -0.21 0.26
C ASN A 41 7.59 -0.95 0.14
N VAL A 42 8.30 -0.74 -0.96
CA VAL A 42 9.58 -1.40 -1.21
C VAL A 42 10.56 -1.04 -0.08
N THR A 43 10.67 0.24 0.24
CA THR A 43 11.58 0.70 1.31
C THR A 43 11.21 0.08 2.65
N GLU A 44 9.94 0.11 3.03
CA GLU A 44 9.49 -0.39 4.32
C GLU A 44 9.63 -1.91 4.44
N VAL A 45 9.35 -2.63 3.36
CA VAL A 45 9.47 -4.10 3.37
C VAL A 45 10.94 -4.50 3.54
N TYR A 46 11.85 -3.90 2.76
CA TYR A 46 13.28 -4.21 2.89
C TYR A 46 13.84 -3.79 4.25
N ALA A 47 13.36 -2.69 4.81
CA ALA A 47 13.84 -2.21 6.11
C ALA A 47 13.56 -3.21 7.24
N GLY A 48 12.46 -3.97 7.13
CA GLY A 48 12.10 -4.98 8.13
C GLY A 48 12.52 -6.40 7.80
N MET A 49 13.18 -6.60 6.65
CA MET A 49 13.53 -7.93 6.14
C MET A 49 14.73 -8.50 6.87
N ARG A 50 14.72 -9.83 7.09
CA ARG A 50 15.92 -10.56 7.51
C ARG A 50 16.67 -11.07 6.29
N THR A 51 18.01 -11.13 6.36
CA THR A 51 18.86 -11.49 5.22
C THR A 51 18.44 -12.79 4.52
N PRO A 52 18.10 -13.89 5.22
CA PRO A 52 17.68 -15.13 4.52
C PRO A 52 16.38 -14.99 3.72
N GLU A 53 15.63 -13.91 3.90
CA GLU A 53 14.35 -13.69 3.23
C GLU A 53 14.49 -12.91 1.93
N GLU A 54 15.69 -12.52 1.55
CA GLU A 54 15.90 -11.55 0.46
C GLU A 54 15.36 -12.03 -0.88
N ILE A 55 15.62 -13.27 -1.26
CA ILE A 55 15.17 -13.80 -2.56
C ILE A 55 13.66 -13.82 -2.63
N ARG A 56 12.99 -14.32 -1.60
CA ARG A 56 11.53 -14.39 -1.57
C ARG A 56 10.90 -13.00 -1.58
N THR A 57 11.49 -12.07 -0.85
CA THR A 57 11.04 -10.67 -0.79
C THR A 57 11.15 -10.03 -2.17
N PHE A 58 12.31 -10.18 -2.83
CA PHE A 58 12.52 -9.65 -4.17
C PHE A 58 11.50 -10.23 -5.16
N ASP A 59 11.31 -11.54 -5.15
CA ASP A 59 10.40 -12.21 -6.08
C ASP A 59 8.96 -11.69 -5.92
N LEU A 60 8.49 -11.53 -4.68
CA LEU A 60 7.15 -11.00 -4.46
C LEU A 60 7.03 -9.57 -4.95
N LEU A 61 7.95 -8.69 -4.56
CA LEU A 61 7.87 -7.28 -4.93
C LEU A 61 7.96 -7.08 -6.44
N LYS A 62 8.83 -7.86 -7.12
CA LYS A 62 8.96 -7.77 -8.58
C LYS A 62 7.75 -8.31 -9.33
N SER A 63 6.92 -9.14 -8.68
CA SER A 63 5.68 -9.63 -9.28
C SER A 63 4.57 -8.58 -9.27
N LEU A 64 4.72 -7.53 -8.48
CA LEU A 64 3.72 -6.46 -8.37
C LEU A 64 3.99 -5.36 -9.38
N GLN A 65 2.93 -4.68 -9.81
CA GLN A 65 3.08 -3.50 -10.65
C GLN A 65 3.63 -2.35 -9.80
N PHE A 66 4.73 -1.75 -10.23
CA PHE A 66 5.42 -0.72 -9.46
C PHE A 66 4.99 0.68 -9.89
N TYR A 67 4.65 1.52 -8.91
CA TYR A 67 4.32 2.94 -9.12
C TYR A 67 5.34 3.81 -8.39
N PRO A 68 6.10 4.64 -9.12
CA PRO A 68 7.05 5.56 -8.48
C PRO A 68 6.31 6.72 -7.81
N VAL A 69 6.94 7.31 -6.81
CA VAL A 69 6.45 8.57 -6.23
C VAL A 69 7.06 9.72 -7.03
N THR A 70 6.25 10.31 -7.88
CA THR A 70 6.66 11.43 -8.74
C THR A 70 6.49 12.76 -7.99
N TRP A 71 6.99 13.86 -8.59
CA TRP A 71 6.85 15.19 -8.00
C TRP A 71 5.38 15.55 -7.72
N PRO A 72 4.44 15.38 -8.68
CA PRO A 72 3.03 15.68 -8.41
C PRO A 72 2.45 14.82 -7.28
N ILE A 73 2.83 13.56 -7.18
CA ILE A 73 2.35 12.66 -6.12
C ILE A 73 2.90 13.12 -4.76
N ALA A 74 4.18 13.48 -4.70
CA ALA A 74 4.78 13.97 -3.47
C ALA A 74 4.09 15.26 -3.00
N ARG A 75 3.78 16.16 -3.94
CA ARG A 75 3.04 17.39 -3.64
C ARG A 75 1.65 17.08 -3.07
N LEU A 76 0.93 16.16 -3.70
CA LEU A 76 -0.40 15.74 -3.21
C LEU A 76 -0.30 15.18 -1.79
N ALA A 77 0.69 14.33 -1.53
CA ALA A 77 0.91 13.76 -0.19
C ALA A 77 1.12 14.86 0.86
N GLY A 78 1.96 15.84 0.55
CA GLY A 78 2.21 16.96 1.44
C GLY A 78 0.97 17.79 1.73
N LEU A 79 0.16 18.06 0.70
CA LEU A 79 -1.08 18.81 0.86
C LEU A 79 -2.11 18.03 1.69
N LEU A 80 -2.23 16.73 1.49
CA LEU A 80 -3.11 15.89 2.30
C LEU A 80 -2.69 15.92 3.78
N LYS A 81 -1.40 15.79 4.05
CA LYS A 81 -0.88 15.85 5.41
C LYS A 81 -1.16 17.19 6.07
N ARG A 82 -0.90 18.27 5.37
CA ARG A 82 -1.13 19.64 5.86
C ARG A 82 -2.61 19.87 6.17
N ASP A 83 -3.48 19.50 5.25
CA ASP A 83 -4.91 19.79 5.39
C ASP A 83 -5.53 18.99 6.54
N HIS A 84 -5.11 17.74 6.73
CA HIS A 84 -5.57 16.95 7.87
C HIS A 84 -5.02 17.47 9.20
N ALA A 85 -3.75 17.90 9.22
CA ALA A 85 -3.16 18.50 10.42
C ALA A 85 -3.92 19.74 10.88
N ARG A 86 -4.40 20.56 9.95
CA ARG A 86 -5.22 21.74 10.26
C ARG A 86 -6.55 21.39 10.92
N LYS A 87 -7.02 20.17 10.72
CA LYS A 87 -8.24 19.65 11.34
C LYS A 87 -7.95 18.83 12.59
N GLY A 88 -6.71 18.84 13.07
CA GLY A 88 -6.30 18.10 14.25
C GLY A 88 -5.97 16.63 14.01
N VAL A 89 -5.83 16.21 12.75
CA VAL A 89 -5.52 14.81 12.41
C VAL A 89 -4.07 14.72 11.95
N SER A 90 -3.25 14.01 12.75
CA SER A 90 -1.83 13.80 12.43
C SER A 90 -1.68 12.50 11.64
N LEU A 91 -1.16 12.60 10.41
CA LEU A 91 -0.94 11.46 9.53
C LEU A 91 0.55 11.26 9.29
N ALA A 92 0.98 10.00 9.20
CA ALA A 92 2.36 9.68 8.90
C ALA A 92 2.69 10.05 7.44
N THR A 93 3.92 10.54 7.21
CA THR A 93 4.37 10.88 5.86
C THR A 93 4.31 9.69 4.92
N THR A 94 4.67 8.50 5.40
CA THR A 94 4.60 7.27 4.59
C THR A 94 3.17 6.94 4.19
N ASP A 95 2.21 7.07 5.11
CA ASP A 95 0.80 6.75 4.83
C ASP A 95 0.20 7.72 3.83
N VAL A 96 0.44 9.04 3.98
CA VAL A 96 -0.10 10.01 3.03
C VAL A 96 0.53 9.86 1.65
N THR A 97 1.78 9.39 1.58
CA THR A 97 2.45 9.15 0.30
C THR A 97 1.83 7.94 -0.42
N ILE A 98 1.59 6.86 0.30
CA ILE A 98 0.89 5.69 -0.25
C ILE A 98 -0.51 6.10 -0.73
N ALA A 99 -1.25 6.86 0.09
CA ALA A 99 -2.58 7.34 -0.28
C ALA A 99 -2.53 8.21 -1.53
N ALA A 100 -1.53 9.10 -1.64
CA ALA A 100 -1.38 9.96 -2.81
C ALA A 100 -1.12 9.18 -4.09
N VAL A 101 -0.34 8.10 -4.04
CA VAL A 101 -0.15 7.22 -5.19
C VAL A 101 -1.49 6.63 -5.64
N ALA A 102 -2.26 6.11 -4.70
CA ALA A 102 -3.56 5.52 -5.01
C ALA A 102 -4.54 6.55 -5.58
N ILE A 103 -4.61 7.74 -4.99
CA ILE A 103 -5.50 8.79 -5.45
C ILE A 103 -5.11 9.25 -6.85
N HIS A 104 -3.82 9.52 -7.06
CA HIS A 104 -3.32 10.04 -8.35
C HIS A 104 -3.59 9.08 -9.50
N HIS A 105 -3.41 7.79 -9.28
CA HIS A 105 -3.59 6.76 -10.31
C HIS A 105 -4.95 6.09 -10.26
N GLN A 106 -5.86 6.55 -9.39
CA GLN A 106 -7.20 5.97 -9.23
C GLN A 106 -7.16 4.48 -8.90
N LEU A 107 -6.25 4.12 -7.99
CA LEU A 107 -6.12 2.75 -7.49
C LEU A 107 -6.98 2.57 -6.25
N THR A 108 -7.32 1.33 -5.96
CA THR A 108 -7.97 0.98 -4.68
C THR A 108 -6.89 0.54 -3.69
N LEU A 109 -6.83 1.17 -2.53
CA LEU A 109 -5.88 0.79 -1.49
C LEU A 109 -6.41 -0.42 -0.72
N LEU A 110 -5.60 -1.46 -0.62
CA LEU A 110 -5.90 -2.66 0.14
C LEU A 110 -5.18 -2.57 1.48
N THR A 111 -5.92 -2.42 2.58
CA THR A 111 -5.34 -2.18 3.89
C THR A 111 -6.21 -2.75 5.02
N ASP A 112 -5.57 -3.11 6.14
CA ASP A 112 -6.24 -3.44 7.39
C ASP A 112 -6.14 -2.30 8.43
N ASN A 113 -5.59 -1.15 8.04
CA ASN A 113 -5.36 -0.01 8.94
C ASN A 113 -6.18 1.21 8.51
N LEU A 114 -7.51 1.07 8.49
CA LEU A 114 -8.40 2.16 8.04
C LEU A 114 -8.15 3.49 8.73
N LYS A 115 -7.77 3.46 10.01
CA LYS A 115 -7.52 4.68 10.79
C LYS A 115 -6.43 5.55 10.20
N HIS A 116 -5.48 4.94 9.48
CA HIS A 116 -4.36 5.65 8.90
C HIS A 116 -4.73 6.36 7.60
N TYR A 117 -5.91 6.07 7.05
CA TYR A 117 -6.32 6.52 5.72
C TYR A 117 -7.71 7.19 5.73
N PRO A 118 -7.86 8.33 6.46
CA PRO A 118 -9.16 9.00 6.56
C PRO A 118 -9.49 9.90 5.36
N MET A 119 -8.67 9.87 4.29
CA MET A 119 -8.86 10.75 3.13
C MET A 119 -10.10 10.33 2.36
N LYS A 120 -11.05 11.24 2.21
CA LYS A 120 -12.32 10.95 1.50
C LYS A 120 -12.13 10.70 0.01
N GLU A 121 -11.03 11.22 -0.57
CA GLU A 121 -10.72 11.05 -2.00
C GLU A 121 -10.19 9.64 -2.32
N LEU A 122 -9.80 8.89 -1.28
CA LEU A 122 -9.17 7.58 -1.43
C LEU A 122 -10.23 6.48 -1.46
N THR A 123 -10.12 5.58 -2.43
CA THR A 123 -10.91 4.35 -2.47
C THR A 123 -10.17 3.27 -1.70
N VAL A 124 -10.79 2.71 -0.69
CA VAL A 124 -10.17 1.69 0.18
C VAL A 124 -10.96 0.40 0.11
N TYR A 125 -10.26 -0.71 0.03
CA TYR A 125 -10.82 -2.04 0.25
C TYR A 125 -10.34 -2.50 1.63
N PRO A 126 -11.22 -2.48 2.65
CA PRO A 126 -10.80 -2.79 4.01
C PRO A 126 -10.61 -4.29 4.21
N LEU A 127 -9.54 -4.66 4.88
CA LEU A 127 -9.26 -6.04 5.25
C LEU A 127 -9.47 -6.23 6.74
N PRO A 128 -9.92 -7.42 7.18
CA PRO A 128 -9.98 -7.71 8.61
C PRO A 128 -8.56 -7.82 9.17
N LYS A 129 -8.40 -7.45 10.45
CA LYS A 129 -7.11 -7.55 11.13
C LYS A 129 -6.80 -8.97 11.59
N ASN A 130 -7.78 -9.84 11.59
CA ASN A 130 -7.63 -11.22 12.04
C ASN A 130 -7.49 -12.18 10.87
#